data_4f24d70a62efd452b43a5555828c52aa
#
_entry.id   4f24d70a62efd452b43a5555828c52aa
#
_cell.length_a   1.000
_cell.length_b   1.000
_cell.length_c   1.000
_cell.angle_alpha   90.00
_cell.angle_beta   90.00
_cell.angle_gamma   90.00
#
_symmetry.space_group_name_H-M   'P 1'
#
loop_
_entity.id
_entity.type
_entity.pdbx_description
1 polymer ?
#
loop_
_entity_poly.entity_id
_entity_poly.type
_entity_poly.pdbx_seq_one_letter_code
_entity_poly.pdbx_strand_id
1 'polypeptide(L)' 'DAVVKTIDIQGVDALLVKKGTAAQVAWADEIQQIYIVIDGPIDQTEDLIKIARNLTVS' A
#
# COMPACT_ATOMS: atom_id res chain seq x y z
N ASP A 1 13.33 7.27 11.26
CA ASP A 1 12.78 8.13 10.23
C ASP A 1 11.98 7.32 9.22
N ALA A 2 10.83 7.84 8.81
CA ALA A 2 9.98 7.18 7.84
C ALA A 2 10.31 7.65 6.44
N VAL A 3 10.26 6.73 5.48
CA VAL A 3 10.37 7.03 4.06
C VAL A 3 8.98 6.89 3.46
N VAL A 4 8.50 7.92 2.79
CA VAL A 4 7.18 7.93 2.17
C VAL A 4 7.34 8.13 0.67
N LYS A 5 6.71 7.25 -0.11
CA LYS A 5 6.70 7.34 -1.57
C LYS A 5 5.28 7.20 -2.08
N THR A 6 4.98 7.89 -3.18
CA THR A 6 3.72 7.69 -3.89
C THR A 6 3.91 6.62 -4.95
N ILE A 7 3.02 5.64 -4.97
CA ILE A 7 3.04 4.57 -5.98
C ILE A 7 1.65 4.43 -6.59
N ASP A 8 1.57 3.79 -7.76
CA ASP A 8 0.30 3.54 -8.42
C ASP A 8 -0.23 2.16 -8.04
N ILE A 9 -1.44 2.13 -7.52
CA ILE A 9 -2.16 0.88 -7.23
C ILE A 9 -3.47 0.92 -8.00
N GLN A 10 -3.54 0.13 -9.07
CA GLN A 10 -4.77 -0.01 -9.87
C GLN A 10 -5.30 1.34 -10.38
N GLY A 11 -4.38 2.24 -10.77
CA GLY A 11 -4.75 3.55 -11.28
C GLY A 11 -5.01 4.60 -10.21
N VAL A 12 -4.78 4.29 -8.95
CA VAL A 12 -4.99 5.21 -7.83
C VAL A 12 -3.64 5.47 -7.16
N ASP A 13 -3.40 6.72 -6.76
CA ASP A 13 -2.21 7.06 -6.00
C ASP A 13 -2.29 6.46 -4.60
N ALA A 14 -1.29 5.67 -4.25
CA ALA A 14 -1.16 5.05 -2.94
C ALA A 14 0.11 5.54 -2.26
N LEU A 15 0.14 5.45 -0.94
CA LEU A 15 1.32 5.78 -0.17
C LEU A 15 2.03 4.50 0.28
N LEU A 16 3.32 4.44 0.00
CA LEU A 16 4.20 3.41 0.53
C LEU A 16 5.01 4.04 1.63
N VAL A 17 4.87 3.56 2.85
CA VAL A 17 5.56 4.07 4.02
C VAL A 17 6.46 2.99 4.57
N LYS A 18 7.74 3.32 4.75
CA LYS A 18 8.72 2.42 5.37
C LYS A 18 9.24 3.07 6.63
N LYS A 19 9.15 2.37 7.75
CA LYS A 19 9.64 2.86 9.02
C LYS A 19 10.17 1.69 9.86
N GLY A 20 11.42 1.80 10.28
CA GLY A 20 12.06 0.72 11.06
C GLY A 20 12.11 -0.56 10.25
N THR A 21 11.49 -1.61 10.74
CA THR A 21 11.45 -2.93 10.08
C THR A 21 10.11 -3.19 9.41
N ALA A 22 9.23 -2.18 9.35
CA ALA A 22 7.88 -2.33 8.81
C ALA A 22 7.70 -1.54 7.52
N ALA A 23 6.82 -2.02 6.66
CA ALA A 23 6.38 -1.31 5.47
C ALA A 23 4.86 -1.35 5.42
N GLN A 24 4.27 -0.33 4.81
CA GLN A 24 2.82 -0.19 4.75
C GLN A 24 2.44 0.42 3.40
N VAL A 25 1.41 -0.13 2.79
CA VAL A 25 0.81 0.42 1.57
C VAL A 25 -0.61 0.82 1.89
N ALA A 26 -0.98 2.06 1.60
CA ALA A 26 -2.30 2.58 1.93
C ALA A 26 -2.86 3.38 0.76
N TRP A 27 -4.14 3.16 0.45
CA TRP A 27 -4.83 3.93 -0.57
C TRP A 27 -6.33 3.98 -0.28
N ALA A 28 -7.00 4.95 -0.90
CA ALA A 28 -8.44 5.10 -0.75
C ALA A 28 -9.14 4.57 -1.99
N ASP A 29 -10.19 3.77 -1.80
CA ASP A 29 -11.10 3.36 -2.86
C ASP A 29 -12.31 4.28 -2.81
N GLU A 30 -12.36 5.25 -3.73
CA GLU A 30 -13.41 6.25 -3.73
C GLU A 30 -14.77 5.69 -4.14
N ILE A 31 -14.76 4.64 -4.96
CA ILE A 31 -16.01 4.02 -5.42
C ILE A 31 -16.74 3.37 -4.25
N GLN A 32 -16.01 2.65 -3.42
CA GLN A 32 -16.58 1.97 -2.26
C GLN A 32 -16.50 2.80 -0.98
N GLN A 33 -15.81 3.95 -1.05
CA GLN A 33 -15.63 4.86 0.09
C GLN A 33 -14.96 4.17 1.27
N ILE A 34 -13.92 3.37 0.98
CA ILE A 34 -13.14 2.69 2.01
C ILE A 34 -11.67 3.06 1.88
N TYR A 35 -10.97 2.92 2.99
CA TYR A 35 -9.53 3.13 3.04
C TYR A 35 -8.87 1.77 3.29
N ILE A 36 -7.93 1.42 2.44
CA ILE A 36 -7.29 0.10 2.47
C ILE A 36 -5.85 0.27 2.92
N VAL A 37 -5.45 -0.53 3.89
CA VAL A 37 -4.08 -0.52 4.43
C VAL A 37 -3.57 -1.95 4.47
N ILE A 38 -2.38 -2.16 3.90
CA ILE A 38 -1.67 -3.43 3.96
C ILE A 38 -0.32 -3.17 4.60
N ASP A 39 0.05 -3.94 5.62
CA ASP A 39 1.33 -3.79 6.27
C ASP A 39 2.05 -5.13 6.39
N GLY A 40 3.36 -5.07 6.61
CA GLY A 40 4.19 -6.25 6.77
C GLY A 40 5.65 -5.88 6.96
N PRO A 41 6.54 -6.89 6.96
CA PRO A 41 7.98 -6.65 7.09
C PRO A 41 8.55 -5.85 5.92
N ILE A 42 9.52 -4.99 6.21
CA ILE A 42 10.12 -4.11 5.20
C ILE A 42 10.84 -4.90 4.10
N ASP A 43 11.39 -6.06 4.40
CA ASP A 43 12.06 -6.88 3.41
C ASP A 43 11.09 -7.58 2.45
N GLN A 44 9.79 -7.49 2.72
CA GLN A 44 8.73 -8.01 1.85
C GLN A 44 7.94 -6.90 1.18
N THR A 45 8.53 -5.72 1.04
CA THR A 45 7.86 -4.55 0.44
C THR A 45 7.31 -4.85 -0.95
N GLU A 46 8.09 -5.52 -1.80
CA GLU A 46 7.65 -5.84 -3.16
C GLU A 46 6.45 -6.78 -3.16
N ASP A 47 6.41 -7.71 -2.22
CA ASP A 47 5.28 -8.62 -2.08
C ASP A 47 4.03 -7.88 -1.63
N LEU A 48 4.16 -6.90 -0.73
CA LEU A 48 3.05 -6.07 -0.29
C LEU A 48 2.47 -5.29 -1.47
N ILE A 49 3.33 -4.72 -2.32
CA ILE A 49 2.89 -4.00 -3.52
C ILE A 49 2.17 -4.93 -4.48
N LYS A 50 2.68 -6.14 -4.68
CA LYS A 50 2.02 -7.15 -5.51
C LYS A 50 0.64 -7.50 -4.99
N ILE A 51 0.52 -7.72 -3.69
CA ILE A 51 -0.77 -8.02 -3.06
C ILE A 51 -1.74 -6.86 -3.30
N ALA A 52 -1.27 -5.63 -3.08
CA ALA A 52 -2.09 -4.43 -3.28
C ALA A 52 -2.58 -4.32 -4.72
N ARG A 53 -1.70 -4.57 -5.70
CA ARG A 53 -2.05 -4.46 -7.12
C ARG A 53 -3.01 -5.54 -7.59
N ASN A 54 -3.07 -6.65 -6.88
CA ASN A 54 -3.94 -7.78 -7.24
C ASN A 54 -5.16 -7.90 -6.35
N LEU A 55 -5.28 -7.04 -5.35
CA LEU A 55 -6.40 -7.06 -4.44
C LEU A 55 -7.66 -6.59 -5.17
N THR A 56 -8.72 -7.39 -5.12
CA THR A 56 -10.02 -7.03 -5.66
C THR A 56 -10.98 -6.82 -4.51
N VAL A 57 -11.57 -5.63 -4.45
CA VAL A 57 -12.57 -5.30 -3.44
C VAL A 57 -13.92 -5.22 -4.14
N SER A 58 -14.84 -6.02 -3.71
CA SER A 58 -16.17 -6.09 -4.30
C SER A 58 -17.26 -5.79 -3.28
#